data_95256f729c79774a7ea23c535c7a6548
#
_entry.id   95256f729c79774a7ea23c535c7a6548
#
_cell.length_a   1.000
_cell.length_b   1.000
_cell.length_c   1.000
_cell.angle_alpha   90.00
_cell.angle_beta   90.00
_cell.angle_gamma   90.00
#
_symmetry.space_group_name_H-M   'P 1'
#
loop_
_entity.id
_entity.type
_entity.pdbx_description
1 polymer ?
#
loop_
_entity_poly.entity_id
_entity_poly.type
_entity_poly.pdbx_seq_one_letter_code
_entity_poly.pdbx_strand_id
1 'polypeptide(L)'
;MSVQTGVPGAGEVRLAEGLRVGFLHVPMSQEAAKLMLGLPKGSLEEATLQLFARAGFPVAKSSRSYRPSFDDPALDGRFIRAQEVARYVEHGFFDCGLTGQDWVQENNADVVQVCELVYSRASAQKSRWVLCVPEASPVKTAQDLAGKRVATELVETTRRWFKAQGVECEVEFSWGATEVKVPELADAIVDITETGSSIKANKLRIVAQLMETTTVLVANKAAWANPAKRAKIEQIVLMLQGALAAQHMVGLKFNLPKAKLEKVAAALPALRNPTVSPLSNPEWIAVETIIDARQAREFIPTLKAAGAEGIVEYPINKLVY
;
A
#
# COMPACT_ATOMS: atom_id res chain seq x y z
N MET A 1 11.86 -62.75 2.59
CA MET A 1 10.87 -62.07 3.47
C MET A 1 11.06 -60.58 3.26
N SER A 2 10.26 -60.01 2.36
CA SER A 2 10.25 -58.58 2.03
C SER A 2 9.06 -57.94 2.67
N VAL A 3 9.26 -56.96 3.52
CA VAL A 3 8.19 -56.20 4.17
C VAL A 3 7.91 -54.97 3.31
N GLN A 4 6.79 -54.93 2.64
CA GLN A 4 6.22 -53.74 2.02
C GLN A 4 5.51 -52.90 3.09
N THR A 5 5.94 -51.66 3.28
CA THR A 5 5.19 -50.65 4.07
C THR A 5 4.34 -49.82 3.10
N GLY A 6 3.04 -50.10 3.09
CA GLY A 6 2.05 -49.29 2.40
C GLY A 6 1.72 -47.99 3.18
N VAL A 7 1.66 -46.89 2.46
CA VAL A 7 1.16 -45.58 2.93
C VAL A 7 -0.37 -45.62 2.84
N PRO A 8 -1.14 -45.28 3.88
CA PRO A 8 -2.61 -45.30 3.81
C PRO A 8 -3.13 -44.10 3.00
N GLY A 9 -4.08 -44.40 2.15
CA GLY A 9 -4.71 -43.50 1.20
C GLY A 9 -5.50 -42.36 1.84
N ALA A 10 -5.61 -41.31 1.07
CA ALA A 10 -6.44 -40.14 1.32
C ALA A 10 -7.91 -40.53 1.46
N GLY A 11 -8.51 -40.23 2.63
CA GLY A 11 -9.92 -40.45 2.89
C GLY A 11 -10.79 -39.46 2.12
N GLU A 12 -11.72 -40.01 1.33
CA GLU A 12 -12.84 -39.25 0.76
C GLU A 12 -13.82 -38.86 1.88
N VAL A 13 -14.01 -37.56 2.10
CA VAL A 13 -15.13 -37.04 2.89
C VAL A 13 -16.31 -36.88 1.96
N ARG A 14 -17.32 -37.78 2.06
CA ARG A 14 -18.61 -37.61 1.39
C ARG A 14 -19.41 -36.52 2.10
N LEU A 15 -19.55 -35.37 1.47
CA LEU A 15 -20.62 -34.41 1.76
C LEU A 15 -21.80 -34.71 0.81
N ALA A 16 -23.01 -34.55 1.33
CA ALA A 16 -24.27 -34.89 0.65
C ALA A 16 -24.39 -34.18 -0.72
N GLU A 17 -24.86 -34.98 -1.67
CA GLU A 17 -25.34 -34.65 -3.03
C GLU A 17 -25.08 -33.27 -3.63
N GLY A 18 -24.17 -33.22 -4.60
CA GLY A 18 -24.32 -32.30 -5.75
C GLY A 18 -23.20 -31.35 -6.09
N LEU A 19 -22.22 -31.10 -5.24
CA LEU A 19 -21.13 -30.16 -5.59
C LEU A 19 -19.76 -30.86 -5.65
N ARG A 20 -19.31 -31.18 -6.87
CA ARG A 20 -17.92 -31.53 -7.11
C ARG A 20 -17.11 -30.25 -7.13
N VAL A 21 -16.49 -29.87 -6.02
CA VAL A 21 -15.42 -28.87 -6.03
C VAL A 21 -14.16 -29.57 -6.56
N GLY A 22 -13.92 -29.42 -7.85
CA GLY A 22 -12.65 -29.82 -8.44
C GLY A 22 -11.57 -28.86 -7.94
N PHE A 23 -10.71 -29.32 -7.03
CA PHE A 23 -9.44 -28.67 -6.82
C PHE A 23 -8.66 -28.76 -8.13
N LEU A 24 -8.54 -27.64 -8.85
CA LEU A 24 -7.60 -27.50 -9.93
C LEU A 24 -6.19 -27.70 -9.35
N HIS A 25 -5.72 -28.94 -9.42
CA HIS A 25 -4.32 -29.24 -9.20
C HIS A 25 -3.56 -28.64 -10.39
N VAL A 26 -3.09 -27.42 -10.25
CA VAL A 26 -2.14 -26.83 -11.19
C VAL A 26 -0.84 -27.62 -11.01
N PRO A 27 -0.38 -28.36 -12.03
CA PRO A 27 0.89 -29.09 -11.91
C PRO A 27 2.01 -28.09 -11.71
N MET A 28 2.63 -28.10 -10.54
CA MET A 28 3.90 -27.44 -10.28
C MET A 28 5.04 -28.22 -10.93
N SER A 29 5.23 -28.05 -12.21
CA SER A 29 6.38 -28.61 -12.93
C SER A 29 6.87 -27.62 -13.99
N GLN A 30 7.67 -26.70 -13.54
CA GLN A 30 8.82 -26.06 -14.14
C GLN A 30 9.46 -25.29 -12.99
N GLU A 31 10.77 -25.30 -12.83
CA GLU A 31 11.45 -24.38 -11.92
C GLU A 31 10.95 -22.97 -12.26
N ALA A 32 9.95 -22.53 -11.53
CA ALA A 32 9.35 -21.22 -11.75
C ALA A 32 10.46 -20.21 -11.48
N ALA A 33 10.91 -19.55 -12.53
CA ALA A 33 11.94 -18.53 -12.41
C ALA A 33 11.48 -17.56 -11.31
N LYS A 34 12.28 -17.47 -10.22
CA LYS A 34 11.97 -16.65 -9.06
C LYS A 34 11.61 -15.24 -9.49
N LEU A 35 10.54 -14.71 -8.93
CA LEU A 35 10.16 -13.33 -9.13
C LEU A 35 11.12 -12.43 -8.34
N MET A 36 11.85 -11.56 -9.05
CA MET A 36 12.80 -10.64 -8.45
C MET A 36 12.15 -9.31 -8.09
N LEU A 37 12.07 -9.00 -6.77
CA LEU A 37 11.45 -7.78 -6.25
C LEU A 37 12.47 -6.70 -5.88
N GLY A 38 12.21 -5.46 -6.30
CA GLY A 38 12.83 -4.26 -5.75
C GLY A 38 12.01 -3.71 -4.56
N LEU A 39 12.57 -3.77 -3.35
CA LEU A 39 11.93 -3.25 -2.14
C LEU A 39 12.56 -1.91 -1.73
N PRO A 40 11.76 -0.89 -1.35
CA PRO A 40 12.30 0.41 -1.02
C PRO A 40 13.11 0.39 0.26
N LYS A 41 14.31 0.96 0.22
CA LYS A 41 15.17 1.25 1.36
C LYS A 41 14.94 2.69 1.83
N GLY A 42 15.00 2.94 3.11
CA GLY A 42 14.88 4.28 3.70
C GLY A 42 13.52 4.52 4.34
N SER A 43 12.90 5.67 4.09
CA SER A 43 11.68 6.10 4.79
C SER A 43 10.47 5.16 4.63
N LEU A 44 10.36 4.49 3.50
CA LEU A 44 9.28 3.54 3.22
C LEU A 44 9.58 2.10 3.66
N GLU A 45 10.82 1.78 4.04
CA GLU A 45 11.25 0.40 4.30
C GLU A 45 10.37 -0.28 5.35
N GLU A 46 10.25 0.31 6.53
CA GLU A 46 9.52 -0.29 7.63
C GLU A 46 8.03 -0.46 7.32
N ALA A 47 7.39 0.56 6.77
CA ALA A 47 5.98 0.49 6.38
C ALA A 47 5.74 -0.59 5.30
N THR A 48 6.68 -0.75 4.36
CA THR A 48 6.62 -1.80 3.34
C THR A 48 6.73 -3.19 3.97
N LEU A 49 7.68 -3.41 4.88
CA LEU A 49 7.85 -4.70 5.56
C LEU A 49 6.61 -5.08 6.37
N GLN A 50 6.02 -4.13 7.09
CA GLN A 50 4.78 -4.35 7.84
C GLN A 50 3.61 -4.68 6.91
N LEU A 51 3.50 -4.00 5.78
CA LEU A 51 2.47 -4.27 4.78
C LEU A 51 2.62 -5.68 4.19
N PHE A 52 3.83 -6.08 3.81
CA PHE A 52 4.12 -7.42 3.31
C PHE A 52 3.81 -8.51 4.35
N ALA A 53 4.18 -8.30 5.61
CA ALA A 53 3.87 -9.23 6.70
C ALA A 53 2.35 -9.40 6.89
N ARG A 54 1.60 -8.31 6.91
CA ARG A 54 0.12 -8.34 6.99
C ARG A 54 -0.52 -9.00 5.77
N ALA A 55 0.09 -8.81 4.58
CA ALA A 55 -0.32 -9.45 3.35
C ALA A 55 -0.05 -10.97 3.33
N GLY A 56 0.75 -11.48 4.28
CA GLY A 56 1.11 -12.89 4.38
C GLY A 56 2.37 -13.27 3.60
N PHE A 57 3.21 -12.29 3.31
CA PHE A 57 4.55 -12.45 2.74
C PHE A 57 5.59 -11.85 3.69
N PRO A 58 5.87 -12.47 4.85
CA PRO A 58 6.84 -11.93 5.79
C PRO A 58 8.21 -11.83 5.13
N VAL A 59 8.85 -10.68 5.29
CA VAL A 59 10.16 -10.38 4.73
C VAL A 59 11.13 -10.24 5.89
N ALA A 60 12.06 -11.18 6.00
CA ALA A 60 13.10 -11.10 6.99
C ALA A 60 14.34 -10.37 6.43
N LYS A 61 14.92 -9.50 7.26
CA LYS A 61 16.14 -8.75 6.91
C LYS A 61 17.21 -8.96 7.98
N SER A 62 18.45 -9.08 7.55
CA SER A 62 19.62 -8.91 8.41
C SER A 62 20.01 -7.44 8.44
N SER A 63 20.52 -6.96 9.58
CA SER A 63 20.94 -5.55 9.73
C SER A 63 22.02 -5.10 8.74
N ARG A 64 22.79 -6.04 8.18
CA ARG A 64 23.90 -5.77 7.27
C ARG A 64 23.65 -6.20 5.83
N SER A 65 22.51 -6.85 5.53
CA SER A 65 22.22 -7.37 4.19
C SER A 65 21.17 -6.53 3.47
N TYR A 66 21.44 -6.24 2.19
CA TYR A 66 20.45 -5.69 1.26
C TYR A 66 19.65 -6.79 0.54
N ARG A 67 19.86 -8.06 0.91
CA ARG A 67 19.14 -9.21 0.39
C ARG A 67 18.16 -9.68 1.47
N PRO A 68 16.87 -9.42 1.32
CA PRO A 68 15.84 -9.99 2.18
C PRO A 68 15.74 -11.51 1.96
N SER A 69 15.18 -12.21 2.94
CA SER A 69 14.66 -13.57 2.75
C SER A 69 13.13 -13.55 2.85
N PHE A 70 12.51 -14.36 2.00
CA PHE A 70 11.08 -14.58 1.96
C PHE A 70 10.78 -16.00 2.41
N ASP A 71 9.62 -16.25 3.00
CA ASP A 71 9.12 -17.60 3.26
C ASP A 71 8.58 -18.27 1.99
N ASP A 72 8.30 -17.49 0.95
CA ASP A 72 7.87 -17.96 -0.36
C ASP A 72 9.09 -18.23 -1.26
N PRO A 73 9.37 -19.50 -1.64
CA PRO A 73 10.52 -19.85 -2.44
C PRO A 73 10.49 -19.31 -3.88
N ALA A 74 9.31 -18.87 -4.35
CA ALA A 74 9.15 -18.23 -5.65
C ALA A 74 9.58 -16.77 -5.67
N LEU A 75 9.93 -16.18 -4.51
CA LEU A 75 10.34 -14.78 -4.37
C LEU A 75 11.83 -14.67 -4.08
N ASP A 76 12.47 -13.69 -4.68
CA ASP A 76 13.78 -13.14 -4.30
C ASP A 76 13.68 -11.60 -4.37
N GLY A 77 14.61 -10.89 -3.77
CA GLY A 77 14.55 -9.45 -3.80
C GLY A 77 15.79 -8.73 -3.35
N ARG A 78 15.76 -7.42 -3.49
CA ARG A 78 16.82 -6.53 -3.00
C ARG A 78 16.19 -5.28 -2.41
N PHE A 79 16.80 -4.79 -1.32
CA PHE A 79 16.55 -3.45 -0.83
C PHE A 79 17.35 -2.44 -1.63
N ILE A 80 16.67 -1.47 -2.20
CA ILE A 80 17.26 -0.39 -2.98
C ILE A 80 16.52 0.93 -2.69
N ARG A 81 17.16 2.07 -2.95
CA ARG A 81 16.49 3.36 -2.80
C ARG A 81 15.25 3.44 -3.70
N ALA A 82 14.14 3.94 -3.15
CA ALA A 82 12.89 4.10 -3.91
C ALA A 82 13.10 4.90 -5.21
N GLN A 83 13.99 5.90 -5.17
CA GLN A 83 14.40 6.73 -6.30
C GLN A 83 14.93 5.94 -7.51
N GLU A 84 15.47 4.75 -7.27
CA GLU A 84 16.16 3.94 -8.29
C GLU A 84 15.33 2.75 -8.78
N VAL A 85 14.30 2.33 -8.01
CA VAL A 85 13.54 1.10 -8.30
C VAL A 85 12.95 1.12 -9.71
N ALA A 86 12.31 2.21 -10.13
CA ALA A 86 11.64 2.30 -11.43
C ALA A 86 12.63 2.02 -12.58
N ARG A 87 13.82 2.61 -12.52
CA ARG A 87 14.88 2.42 -13.53
C ARG A 87 15.38 0.97 -13.57
N TYR A 88 15.58 0.34 -12.42
CA TYR A 88 16.06 -1.05 -12.39
C TYR A 88 14.96 -2.06 -12.76
N VAL A 89 13.70 -1.73 -12.56
CA VAL A 89 12.56 -2.49 -13.10
C VAL A 89 12.51 -2.35 -14.62
N GLU A 90 12.64 -1.13 -15.16
CA GLU A 90 12.72 -0.90 -16.61
C GLU A 90 13.83 -1.71 -17.26
N HIS A 91 15.02 -1.73 -16.66
CA HIS A 91 16.19 -2.46 -17.19
C HIS A 91 16.10 -4.00 -16.98
N GLY A 92 15.06 -4.51 -16.31
CA GLY A 92 14.86 -5.94 -16.09
C GLY A 92 15.74 -6.57 -14.99
N PHE A 93 16.41 -5.77 -14.15
CA PHE A 93 17.09 -6.28 -12.94
C PHE A 93 16.08 -6.73 -11.89
N PHE A 94 14.92 -6.09 -11.84
CA PHE A 94 13.77 -6.52 -11.08
C PHE A 94 12.60 -6.83 -12.01
N ASP A 95 11.87 -7.88 -11.70
CA ASP A 95 10.62 -8.20 -12.39
C ASP A 95 9.50 -7.22 -12.00
N CYS A 96 9.48 -6.80 -10.74
CA CYS A 96 8.62 -5.76 -10.21
C CYS A 96 9.25 -5.10 -8.98
N GLY A 97 8.67 -3.99 -8.53
CA GLY A 97 9.17 -3.31 -7.36
C GLY A 97 8.23 -2.21 -6.87
N LEU A 98 8.46 -1.74 -5.64
CA LEU A 98 7.70 -0.66 -5.03
C LEU A 98 8.50 0.63 -5.06
N THR A 99 7.88 1.68 -5.57
CA THR A 99 8.49 3.02 -5.68
C THR A 99 7.42 4.09 -5.56
N GLY A 100 7.81 5.35 -5.52
CA GLY A 100 6.88 6.47 -5.68
C GLY A 100 6.51 6.70 -7.14
N GLN A 101 5.28 7.11 -7.40
CA GLN A 101 4.84 7.52 -8.74
C GLN A 101 5.68 8.70 -9.28
N ASP A 102 6.13 9.57 -8.38
CA ASP A 102 7.07 10.65 -8.65
C ASP A 102 8.39 10.14 -9.25
N TRP A 103 8.95 9.07 -8.70
CA TRP A 103 10.19 8.49 -9.20
C TRP A 103 10.03 7.77 -10.55
N VAL A 104 8.85 7.22 -10.83
CA VAL A 104 8.54 6.73 -12.19
C VAL A 104 8.57 7.88 -13.18
N GLN A 105 7.96 9.02 -12.83
CA GLN A 105 7.95 10.22 -13.67
C GLN A 105 9.31 10.87 -13.76
N GLU A 106 10.06 10.98 -12.66
CA GLU A 106 11.39 11.58 -12.63
C GLU A 106 12.35 10.86 -13.55
N ASN A 107 12.37 9.52 -13.47
CA ASN A 107 13.22 8.69 -14.33
C ASN A 107 12.65 8.53 -15.77
N ASN A 108 11.45 9.04 -16.05
CA ASN A 108 10.73 8.77 -17.31
C ASN A 108 10.73 7.27 -17.64
N ALA A 109 10.54 6.43 -16.62
CA ALA A 109 10.73 4.97 -16.72
C ALA A 109 9.60 4.31 -17.49
N ASP A 110 9.95 3.48 -18.48
CA ASP A 110 9.02 2.73 -19.33
C ASP A 110 8.64 1.39 -18.67
N VAL A 111 7.79 1.46 -17.66
CA VAL A 111 7.31 0.34 -16.84
C VAL A 111 5.80 0.21 -16.87
N VAL A 112 5.29 -0.95 -16.47
CA VAL A 112 3.87 -1.16 -16.24
C VAL A 112 3.55 -0.74 -14.80
N GLN A 113 2.73 0.30 -14.61
CA GLN A 113 2.20 0.61 -13.29
C GLN A 113 1.03 -0.34 -13.00
N VAL A 114 1.26 -1.30 -12.09
CA VAL A 114 0.29 -2.37 -11.81
C VAL A 114 -0.81 -1.89 -10.88
N CYS A 115 -0.44 -1.20 -9.80
CA CYS A 115 -1.42 -0.62 -8.86
C CYS A 115 -0.82 0.52 -8.04
N GLU A 116 -1.72 1.35 -7.49
CA GLU A 116 -1.40 2.27 -6.40
C GLU A 116 -1.55 1.55 -5.06
N LEU A 117 -0.64 1.86 -4.13
CA LEU A 117 -0.65 1.38 -2.76
C LEU A 117 -0.53 2.60 -1.84
N VAL A 118 -1.68 3.10 -1.39
CA VAL A 118 -1.71 4.31 -0.55
C VAL A 118 -1.33 3.93 0.87
N TYR A 119 -0.05 3.94 1.15
CA TYR A 119 0.49 3.83 2.51
C TYR A 119 1.71 4.73 2.64
N SER A 120 1.88 5.31 3.81
CA SER A 120 3.02 6.15 4.12
C SER A 120 3.48 5.93 5.55
N ARG A 121 4.53 6.64 5.93
CA ARG A 121 5.06 6.63 7.30
C ARG A 121 4.10 7.28 8.31
N ALA A 122 3.35 8.30 7.89
CA ALA A 122 2.61 9.17 8.79
C ALA A 122 1.09 9.13 8.60
N SER A 123 0.61 8.83 7.40
CA SER A 123 -0.82 8.86 7.10
C SER A 123 -1.19 7.90 5.96
N ALA A 124 -2.48 7.61 5.79
CA ALA A 124 -3.02 6.89 4.64
C ALA A 124 -3.45 7.89 3.53
N GLN A 125 -2.68 8.98 3.35
CA GLN A 125 -2.96 10.00 2.35
C GLN A 125 -1.87 10.05 1.30
N LYS A 126 -2.20 10.56 0.11
CA LYS A 126 -1.22 10.84 -0.94
C LYS A 126 -0.34 12.02 -0.50
N SER A 127 0.94 11.92 -0.80
CA SER A 127 1.88 13.03 -0.68
C SER A 127 1.77 13.94 -1.90
N ARG A 128 2.29 15.14 -1.80
CA ARG A 128 2.34 16.09 -2.91
C ARG A 128 3.68 16.78 -2.99
N TRP A 129 4.14 17.01 -4.19
CA TRP A 129 5.30 17.84 -4.48
C TRP A 129 4.85 19.28 -4.68
N VAL A 130 5.45 20.18 -3.93
CA VAL A 130 5.01 21.58 -3.86
C VAL A 130 6.19 22.52 -4.07
N LEU A 131 5.95 23.60 -4.82
CA LEU A 131 6.86 24.72 -4.97
C LEU A 131 6.70 25.62 -3.74
N CYS A 132 7.79 25.84 -3.02
CA CYS A 132 7.83 26.63 -1.81
C CYS A 132 8.87 27.73 -1.89
N VAL A 133 8.58 28.83 -1.21
CA VAL A 133 9.48 29.95 -1.02
C VAL A 133 9.46 30.40 0.44
N PRO A 134 10.44 31.14 0.94
CA PRO A 134 10.37 31.77 2.26
C PRO A 134 9.11 32.64 2.41
N GLU A 135 8.52 32.67 3.60
CA GLU A 135 7.31 33.46 3.88
C GLU A 135 7.45 34.92 3.48
N ALA A 136 8.65 35.51 3.69
CA ALA A 136 8.98 36.89 3.35
C ALA A 136 9.30 37.13 1.86
N SER A 137 9.34 36.07 1.04
CA SER A 137 9.66 36.18 -0.39
C SER A 137 8.56 36.94 -1.14
N PRO A 138 8.92 37.85 -2.10
CA PRO A 138 7.95 38.57 -2.94
C PRO A 138 7.33 37.67 -4.02
N VAL A 139 7.86 36.48 -4.26
CA VAL A 139 7.39 35.50 -5.28
C VAL A 139 5.96 35.08 -4.99
N LYS A 140 5.04 35.25 -5.92
CA LYS A 140 3.64 34.86 -5.80
C LYS A 140 3.23 33.72 -6.76
N THR A 141 3.92 33.66 -7.89
CA THR A 141 3.62 32.70 -8.97
C THR A 141 4.90 32.06 -9.49
N ALA A 142 4.77 31.02 -10.33
CA ALA A 142 5.91 30.40 -10.99
C ALA A 142 6.67 31.39 -11.90
N GLN A 143 5.96 32.33 -12.51
CA GLN A 143 6.51 33.32 -13.43
C GLN A 143 7.52 34.27 -12.74
N ASP A 144 7.33 34.50 -11.45
CA ASP A 144 8.26 35.33 -10.64
C ASP A 144 9.63 34.66 -10.42
N LEU A 145 9.74 33.38 -10.78
CA LEU A 145 10.95 32.56 -10.68
C LEU A 145 11.77 32.51 -12.00
N ALA A 146 11.39 33.24 -13.01
CA ALA A 146 12.17 33.32 -14.26
C ALA A 146 13.62 33.74 -13.98
N GLY A 147 14.59 32.94 -14.45
CA GLY A 147 16.03 33.14 -14.22
C GLY A 147 16.49 32.91 -12.77
N LYS A 148 15.64 32.40 -11.91
CA LYS A 148 15.94 32.10 -10.50
C LYS A 148 16.37 30.65 -10.30
N ARG A 149 16.97 30.36 -9.15
CA ARG A 149 17.46 29.05 -8.75
C ARG A 149 16.42 28.31 -7.92
N VAL A 150 16.12 27.06 -8.30
CA VAL A 150 15.16 26.16 -7.62
C VAL A 150 15.86 24.87 -7.25
N ALA A 151 15.92 24.54 -5.95
CA ALA A 151 16.53 23.30 -5.46
C ALA A 151 15.47 22.22 -5.24
N THR A 152 15.76 20.97 -5.67
CA THR A 152 14.82 19.83 -5.54
C THR A 152 15.52 18.48 -5.71
N GLU A 153 14.92 17.41 -5.18
CA GLU A 153 15.29 16.03 -5.54
C GLU A 153 14.70 15.62 -6.92
N LEU A 154 13.54 16.19 -7.33
CA LEU A 154 12.85 15.89 -8.60
C LEU A 154 13.24 16.87 -9.72
N VAL A 155 14.49 16.80 -10.20
CA VAL A 155 15.03 17.77 -11.16
C VAL A 155 14.29 17.76 -12.49
N GLU A 156 14.15 16.58 -13.12
CA GLU A 156 13.57 16.47 -14.45
C GLU A 156 12.05 16.76 -14.45
N THR A 157 11.36 16.32 -13.42
CA THR A 157 9.94 16.61 -13.22
C THR A 157 9.71 18.11 -13.00
N THR A 158 10.55 18.74 -12.19
CA THR A 158 10.49 20.18 -11.94
C THR A 158 10.80 20.99 -13.21
N ARG A 159 11.81 20.61 -13.98
CA ARG A 159 12.13 21.23 -15.28
C ARG A 159 10.95 21.13 -16.25
N ARG A 160 10.34 19.95 -16.39
CA ARG A 160 9.17 19.76 -17.24
C ARG A 160 8.00 20.62 -16.79
N TRP A 161 7.79 20.73 -15.47
CA TRP A 161 6.71 21.52 -14.91
C TRP A 161 6.89 23.02 -15.21
N PHE A 162 8.08 23.59 -14.96
CA PHE A 162 8.37 25.00 -15.27
C PHE A 162 8.28 25.28 -16.77
N LYS A 163 8.80 24.38 -17.61
CA LYS A 163 8.67 24.49 -19.06
C LYS A 163 7.19 24.56 -19.50
N ALA A 164 6.33 23.75 -18.91
CA ALA A 164 4.88 23.78 -19.18
C ALA A 164 4.22 25.09 -18.71
N GLN A 165 4.79 25.79 -17.74
CA GLN A 165 4.36 27.13 -17.31
C GLN A 165 4.96 28.27 -18.16
N GLY A 166 5.79 27.92 -19.14
CA GLY A 166 6.51 28.93 -19.94
C GLY A 166 7.61 29.67 -19.18
N VAL A 167 8.16 29.08 -18.14
CA VAL A 167 9.17 29.69 -17.26
C VAL A 167 10.50 28.93 -17.42
N GLU A 168 11.58 29.71 -17.65
CA GLU A 168 12.94 29.20 -17.59
C GLU A 168 13.57 29.57 -16.24
N CYS A 169 14.00 28.58 -15.48
CA CYS A 169 14.70 28.73 -14.21
C CYS A 169 15.83 27.70 -14.10
N GLU A 170 16.79 27.97 -13.23
CA GLU A 170 17.90 27.08 -12.94
C GLU A 170 17.45 26.04 -11.90
N VAL A 171 17.23 24.79 -12.33
CA VAL A 171 16.83 23.70 -11.42
C VAL A 171 18.05 22.90 -11.02
N GLU A 172 18.37 22.90 -9.73
CA GLU A 172 19.51 22.22 -9.14
C GLU A 172 19.09 21.00 -8.31
N PHE A 173 19.92 19.96 -8.34
CA PHE A 173 19.71 18.77 -7.52
C PHE A 173 20.00 19.04 -6.04
N SER A 174 19.12 18.57 -5.17
CA SER A 174 19.23 18.64 -3.71
C SER A 174 19.26 17.22 -3.09
N TRP A 175 20.31 16.91 -2.34
CA TRP A 175 20.48 15.61 -1.66
C TRP A 175 19.63 15.45 -0.39
N GLY A 176 18.64 16.29 -0.16
CA GLY A 176 17.83 16.35 1.06
C GLY A 176 18.14 17.60 1.87
N ALA A 177 17.44 17.77 3.00
CA ALA A 177 17.40 19.00 3.77
C ALA A 177 17.14 20.22 2.87
N THR A 178 16.18 20.07 1.95
CA THR A 178 15.93 21.03 0.88
C THR A 178 15.39 22.35 1.45
N GLU A 179 14.62 22.27 2.53
CA GLU A 179 13.96 23.41 3.17
C GLU A 179 14.94 24.45 3.74
N VAL A 180 16.17 24.05 4.09
CA VAL A 180 17.17 24.99 4.66
C VAL A 180 18.02 25.68 3.60
N LYS A 181 17.80 25.42 2.31
CA LYS A 181 18.57 26.06 1.23
C LYS A 181 18.08 27.44 0.85
N VAL A 182 16.89 27.77 1.24
CA VAL A 182 16.32 29.10 0.95
C VAL A 182 16.37 30.01 2.18
N PRO A 183 16.66 31.28 2.01
CA PRO A 183 16.90 32.01 0.72
C PRO A 183 18.38 32.01 0.25
N GLU A 184 19.33 31.49 1.00
CA GLU A 184 20.76 31.76 0.80
C GLU A 184 21.36 31.02 -0.40
N LEU A 185 20.91 29.74 -0.65
CA LEU A 185 21.49 28.90 -1.70
C LEU A 185 20.55 28.76 -2.92
N ALA A 186 19.25 28.95 -2.72
CA ALA A 186 18.25 28.94 -3.78
C ALA A 186 17.16 29.98 -3.50
N ASP A 187 16.46 30.42 -4.54
CA ASP A 187 15.33 31.36 -4.42
C ASP A 187 14.02 30.64 -4.04
N ALA A 188 13.90 29.39 -4.46
CA ALA A 188 12.75 28.51 -4.20
C ALA A 188 13.18 27.06 -4.08
N ILE A 189 12.28 26.23 -3.55
CA ILE A 189 12.46 24.77 -3.51
C ILE A 189 11.23 24.07 -4.05
N VAL A 190 11.42 22.87 -4.59
CA VAL A 190 10.35 21.91 -4.79
C VAL A 190 10.60 20.72 -3.88
N ASP A 191 9.68 20.45 -2.97
CA ASP A 191 9.83 19.43 -1.95
C ASP A 191 8.53 18.67 -1.71
N ILE A 192 8.66 17.47 -1.13
CA ILE A 192 7.54 16.60 -0.84
C ILE A 192 6.92 16.91 0.53
N THR A 193 5.61 16.89 0.60
CA THR A 193 4.90 17.02 1.87
C THR A 193 3.59 16.24 1.89
N GLU A 194 3.21 15.73 3.05
CA GLU A 194 1.87 15.16 3.30
C GLU A 194 0.98 16.22 3.93
N THR A 195 1.38 16.76 5.08
CA THR A 195 0.58 17.65 5.92
C THR A 195 0.96 19.12 5.81
N GLY A 196 2.12 19.43 5.22
CA GLY A 196 2.67 20.78 5.19
C GLY A 196 3.37 21.20 6.49
N SER A 197 3.55 20.29 7.45
CA SER A 197 4.13 20.63 8.76
C SER A 197 5.61 21.04 8.67
N SER A 198 6.44 20.33 7.87
CA SER A 198 7.84 20.69 7.65
C SER A 198 7.97 22.05 6.96
N ILE A 199 7.11 22.32 5.99
CA ILE A 199 7.05 23.60 5.26
C ILE A 199 6.84 24.76 6.25
N LYS A 200 5.83 24.64 7.11
CA LYS A 200 5.55 25.67 8.14
C LYS A 200 6.67 25.80 9.17
N ALA A 201 7.23 24.67 9.64
CA ALA A 201 8.30 24.68 10.64
C ALA A 201 9.55 25.42 10.15
N ASN A 202 9.81 25.39 8.84
CA ASN A 202 10.92 26.09 8.18
C ASN A 202 10.55 27.48 7.63
N LYS A 203 9.41 28.07 8.07
CA LYS A 203 8.93 29.38 7.65
C LYS A 203 8.83 29.53 6.13
N LEU A 204 8.32 28.47 5.49
CA LEU A 204 8.09 28.45 4.06
C LEU A 204 6.57 28.50 3.78
N ARG A 205 6.23 29.03 2.61
CA ARG A 205 4.87 28.97 2.08
C ARG A 205 4.82 28.29 0.72
N ILE A 206 3.73 27.59 0.47
CA ILE A 206 3.48 26.93 -0.80
C ILE A 206 3.00 27.99 -1.82
N VAL A 207 3.63 27.99 -2.99
CA VAL A 207 3.26 28.82 -4.15
C VAL A 207 2.40 28.04 -5.11
N ALA A 208 2.77 26.78 -5.38
CA ALA A 208 2.06 25.89 -6.30
C ALA A 208 2.22 24.42 -5.90
N GLN A 209 1.33 23.58 -6.37
CA GLN A 209 1.47 22.12 -6.32
C GLN A 209 1.88 21.64 -7.72
N LEU A 210 2.95 20.84 -7.79
CA LEU A 210 3.42 20.26 -9.03
C LEU A 210 2.65 18.96 -9.37
N MET A 211 2.57 18.07 -8.39
CA MET A 211 1.89 16.77 -8.55
C MET A 211 1.51 16.17 -7.22
N GLU A 212 0.57 15.23 -7.26
CA GLU A 212 0.37 14.27 -6.18
C GLU A 212 1.18 13.01 -6.45
N THR A 213 1.59 12.34 -5.39
CA THR A 213 2.33 11.08 -5.48
C THR A 213 1.89 10.09 -4.42
N THR A 214 2.01 8.83 -4.73
CA THR A 214 1.80 7.71 -3.80
C THR A 214 2.76 6.58 -4.15
N THR A 215 2.88 5.60 -3.27
CA THR A 215 3.60 4.38 -3.60
C THR A 215 2.85 3.61 -4.67
N VAL A 216 3.59 3.11 -5.65
CA VAL A 216 3.08 2.25 -6.72
C VAL A 216 3.89 0.96 -6.80
N LEU A 217 3.23 -0.12 -7.18
CA LEU A 217 3.91 -1.32 -7.64
C LEU A 217 4.05 -1.22 -9.15
N VAL A 218 5.29 -1.30 -9.61
CA VAL A 218 5.63 -1.28 -11.04
C VAL A 218 6.21 -2.61 -11.46
N ALA A 219 5.98 -3.01 -12.72
CA ALA A 219 6.50 -4.24 -13.30
C ALA A 219 7.26 -3.97 -14.59
N ASN A 220 8.30 -4.77 -14.81
CA ASN A 220 8.98 -4.83 -16.09
C ASN A 220 8.04 -5.38 -17.16
N LYS A 221 8.04 -4.81 -18.35
CA LYS A 221 7.12 -5.20 -19.44
C LYS A 221 7.27 -6.67 -19.84
N ALA A 222 8.49 -7.20 -19.90
CA ALA A 222 8.71 -8.60 -20.23
C ALA A 222 8.25 -9.54 -19.10
N ALA A 223 8.47 -9.17 -17.84
CA ALA A 223 7.92 -9.89 -16.68
C ALA A 223 6.40 -9.88 -16.67
N TRP A 224 5.79 -8.74 -16.97
CA TRP A 224 4.33 -8.60 -17.07
C TRP A 224 3.73 -9.38 -18.23
N ALA A 225 4.44 -9.51 -19.34
CA ALA A 225 4.04 -10.33 -20.48
C ALA A 225 4.18 -11.85 -20.22
N ASN A 226 4.98 -12.26 -19.24
CA ASN A 226 5.13 -13.65 -18.84
C ASN A 226 3.97 -14.08 -17.93
N PRO A 227 3.12 -15.05 -18.34
CA PRO A 227 1.91 -15.41 -17.58
C PRO A 227 2.18 -15.87 -16.15
N ALA A 228 3.25 -16.63 -15.91
CA ALA A 228 3.59 -17.15 -14.59
C ALA A 228 4.06 -16.03 -13.64
N LYS A 229 4.93 -15.13 -14.12
CA LYS A 229 5.39 -13.96 -13.36
C LYS A 229 4.24 -12.98 -13.10
N ARG A 230 3.42 -12.71 -14.12
CA ARG A 230 2.25 -11.86 -14.01
C ARG A 230 1.27 -12.38 -12.95
N ALA A 231 0.92 -13.68 -13.00
CA ALA A 231 0.02 -14.28 -12.01
C ALA A 231 0.56 -14.13 -10.57
N LYS A 232 1.90 -14.27 -10.39
CA LYS A 232 2.55 -14.06 -9.09
C LYS A 232 2.51 -12.60 -8.64
N ILE A 233 2.73 -11.66 -9.55
CA ILE A 233 2.61 -10.22 -9.27
C ILE A 233 1.16 -9.88 -8.88
N GLU A 234 0.17 -10.37 -9.63
CA GLU A 234 -1.25 -10.15 -9.35
C GLU A 234 -1.66 -10.74 -7.99
N GLN A 235 -1.14 -11.92 -7.61
CA GLN A 235 -1.33 -12.50 -6.29
C GLN A 235 -0.79 -11.58 -5.18
N ILE A 236 0.43 -11.09 -5.33
CA ILE A 236 1.04 -10.17 -4.36
C ILE A 236 0.20 -8.89 -4.25
N VAL A 237 -0.20 -8.31 -5.37
CA VAL A 237 -1.03 -7.10 -5.41
C VAL A 237 -2.34 -7.31 -4.67
N LEU A 238 -3.07 -8.39 -4.96
CA LEU A 238 -4.33 -8.72 -4.30
C LEU A 238 -4.16 -8.78 -2.77
N MET A 239 -3.10 -9.43 -2.30
CA MET A 239 -2.85 -9.59 -0.87
C MET A 239 -2.41 -8.28 -0.21
N LEU A 240 -1.58 -7.46 -0.87
CA LEU A 240 -1.19 -6.13 -0.38
C LEU A 240 -2.39 -5.19 -0.30
N GLN A 241 -3.22 -5.14 -1.34
CA GLN A 241 -4.45 -4.35 -1.36
C GLN A 241 -5.44 -4.81 -0.28
N GLY A 242 -5.59 -6.12 -0.09
CA GLY A 242 -6.41 -6.67 0.98
C GLY A 242 -5.91 -6.28 2.38
N ALA A 243 -4.58 -6.24 2.58
CA ALA A 243 -3.98 -5.79 3.84
C ALA A 243 -4.19 -4.28 4.08
N LEU A 244 -4.12 -3.47 3.02
CA LEU A 244 -4.43 -2.03 3.10
C LEU A 244 -5.90 -1.79 3.38
N ALA A 245 -6.81 -2.50 2.70
CA ALA A 245 -8.25 -2.39 2.91
C ALA A 245 -8.66 -2.72 4.36
N ALA A 246 -7.92 -3.63 5.01
CA ALA A 246 -8.15 -4.02 6.40
C ALA A 246 -7.51 -3.08 7.44
N GLN A 247 -6.71 -2.09 7.03
CA GLN A 247 -5.84 -1.32 7.94
C GLN A 247 -6.57 -0.64 9.10
N HIS A 248 -7.78 -0.17 8.85
CA HIS A 248 -8.62 0.51 9.86
C HIS A 248 -9.90 -0.26 10.17
N MET A 249 -10.00 -1.51 9.69
CA MET A 249 -11.18 -2.33 9.85
C MET A 249 -11.02 -3.34 10.97
N VAL A 250 -12.13 -3.61 11.64
CA VAL A 250 -12.24 -4.64 12.68
C VAL A 250 -13.44 -5.53 12.38
N GLY A 251 -13.33 -6.78 12.79
CA GLY A 251 -14.47 -7.67 12.90
C GLY A 251 -15.21 -7.38 14.21
N LEU A 252 -16.52 -7.26 14.13
CA LEU A 252 -17.40 -7.08 15.28
C LEU A 252 -18.42 -8.22 15.29
N LYS A 253 -18.42 -8.98 16.37
CA LYS A 253 -19.36 -10.08 16.60
C LYS A 253 -20.09 -9.88 17.91
N PHE A 254 -21.40 -10.15 17.92
CA PHE A 254 -22.22 -10.02 19.13
C PHE A 254 -23.46 -10.87 19.02
N ASN A 255 -24.04 -11.23 20.16
CA ASN A 255 -25.35 -11.86 20.27
C ASN A 255 -26.42 -10.79 20.53
N LEU A 256 -27.57 -10.93 19.87
CA LEU A 256 -28.65 -9.94 19.92
C LEU A 256 -30.00 -10.64 20.01
N PRO A 257 -30.99 -10.15 20.82
CA PRO A 257 -32.37 -10.59 20.72
C PRO A 257 -32.90 -10.39 19.30
N LYS A 258 -33.46 -11.43 18.69
CA LYS A 258 -33.91 -11.43 17.29
C LYS A 258 -34.85 -10.27 16.96
N ALA A 259 -35.74 -9.89 17.89
CA ALA A 259 -36.67 -8.78 17.75
C ALA A 259 -35.99 -7.38 17.62
N LYS A 260 -34.69 -7.29 17.93
CA LYS A 260 -33.91 -6.04 17.84
C LYS A 260 -33.11 -5.90 16.55
N LEU A 261 -33.09 -6.95 15.70
CA LEU A 261 -32.25 -7.00 14.50
C LEU A 261 -32.47 -5.79 13.56
N GLU A 262 -33.72 -5.53 13.19
CA GLU A 262 -34.02 -4.44 12.24
C GLU A 262 -33.51 -3.09 12.73
N LYS A 263 -33.75 -2.77 14.01
CA LYS A 263 -33.32 -1.50 14.61
C LYS A 263 -31.80 -1.39 14.64
N VAL A 264 -31.10 -2.48 14.99
CA VAL A 264 -29.64 -2.49 15.06
C VAL A 264 -29.04 -2.48 13.66
N ALA A 265 -29.58 -3.27 12.72
CA ALA A 265 -29.11 -3.32 11.33
C ALA A 265 -29.24 -1.97 10.62
N ALA A 266 -30.34 -1.21 10.87
CA ALA A 266 -30.52 0.11 10.29
C ALA A 266 -29.49 1.16 10.81
N ALA A 267 -28.96 0.96 12.01
CA ALA A 267 -27.97 1.83 12.62
C ALA A 267 -26.52 1.35 12.41
N LEU A 268 -26.33 0.15 11.83
CA LEU A 268 -25.01 -0.47 11.71
C LEU A 268 -24.23 0.17 10.56
N PRO A 269 -23.10 0.81 10.81
CA PRO A 269 -22.26 1.38 9.76
C PRO A 269 -21.43 0.28 9.07
N ALA A 270 -22.09 -0.75 8.54
CA ALA A 270 -21.45 -1.93 7.98
C ALA A 270 -21.12 -1.77 6.49
N LEU A 271 -20.10 -2.50 6.02
CA LEU A 271 -19.70 -2.56 4.60
C LEU A 271 -20.84 -3.06 3.69
N ARG A 272 -21.66 -3.98 4.19
CA ARG A 272 -22.86 -4.56 3.57
C ARG A 272 -23.74 -5.16 4.67
N ASN A 273 -24.74 -5.95 4.27
CA ASN A 273 -25.56 -6.67 5.22
C ASN A 273 -24.71 -7.51 6.17
N PRO A 274 -24.94 -7.46 7.50
CA PRO A 274 -24.24 -8.28 8.45
C PRO A 274 -24.56 -9.76 8.23
N THR A 275 -23.63 -10.63 8.59
CA THR A 275 -23.91 -12.07 8.69
C THR A 275 -24.74 -12.32 9.92
N VAL A 276 -25.89 -13.00 9.77
CA VAL A 276 -26.78 -13.33 10.86
C VAL A 276 -26.90 -14.85 10.96
N SER A 277 -26.62 -15.41 12.14
CA SER A 277 -26.68 -16.86 12.40
C SER A 277 -27.63 -17.14 13.58
N PRO A 278 -28.44 -18.22 13.52
CA PRO A 278 -29.27 -18.64 14.64
C PRO A 278 -28.41 -19.13 15.80
N LEU A 279 -28.88 -18.94 17.03
CA LEU A 279 -28.29 -19.53 18.22
C LEU A 279 -29.16 -20.70 18.73
N SER A 280 -28.64 -21.47 19.71
CA SER A 280 -29.38 -22.54 20.37
C SER A 280 -30.66 -22.02 21.03
N ASN A 281 -30.67 -20.81 21.53
CA ASN A 281 -31.90 -20.10 21.93
C ASN A 281 -32.51 -19.42 20.70
N PRO A 282 -33.72 -19.83 20.23
CA PRO A 282 -34.33 -19.29 19.01
C PRO A 282 -34.70 -17.81 19.06
N GLU A 283 -34.78 -17.23 20.26
CA GLU A 283 -35.04 -15.81 20.47
C GLU A 283 -33.80 -14.94 20.29
N TRP A 284 -32.63 -15.55 20.13
CA TRP A 284 -31.34 -14.90 20.00
C TRP A 284 -30.65 -15.25 18.70
N ILE A 285 -29.89 -14.32 18.18
CA ILE A 285 -29.08 -14.46 16.98
C ILE A 285 -27.65 -14.00 17.24
N ALA A 286 -26.70 -14.59 16.55
CA ALA A 286 -25.35 -14.05 16.44
C ALA A 286 -25.27 -13.17 15.19
N VAL A 287 -24.67 -11.99 15.35
CA VAL A 287 -24.44 -11.04 14.26
C VAL A 287 -22.95 -10.83 14.12
N GLU A 288 -22.46 -10.88 12.90
CA GLU A 288 -21.06 -10.63 12.58
C GLU A 288 -20.95 -9.63 11.42
N THR A 289 -20.06 -8.67 11.57
CA THR A 289 -19.86 -7.62 10.58
C THR A 289 -18.42 -7.11 10.60
N ILE A 290 -18.06 -6.38 9.56
CA ILE A 290 -16.76 -5.69 9.43
C ILE A 290 -17.06 -4.20 9.35
N ILE A 291 -16.43 -3.42 10.22
CA ILE A 291 -16.63 -1.98 10.32
C ILE A 291 -15.32 -1.24 10.58
N ASP A 292 -15.30 0.06 10.38
CA ASP A 292 -14.16 0.90 10.79
C ASP A 292 -14.01 0.88 12.33
N ALA A 293 -12.78 0.78 12.82
CA ALA A 293 -12.48 0.68 14.25
C ALA A 293 -12.96 1.90 15.07
N ARG A 294 -12.96 3.09 14.47
CA ARG A 294 -13.50 4.30 15.13
C ARG A 294 -15.02 4.20 15.28
N GLN A 295 -15.69 3.73 14.24
CA GLN A 295 -17.13 3.49 14.27
C GLN A 295 -17.50 2.37 15.25
N ALA A 296 -16.68 1.29 15.35
CA ALA A 296 -16.88 0.24 16.33
C ALA A 296 -16.91 0.79 17.76
N ARG A 297 -15.92 1.62 18.10
CA ARG A 297 -15.85 2.28 19.42
C ARG A 297 -17.10 3.08 19.77
N GLU A 298 -17.67 3.78 18.79
CA GLU A 298 -18.88 4.60 18.99
C GLU A 298 -20.15 3.75 19.00
N PHE A 299 -20.14 2.63 18.29
CA PHE A 299 -21.32 1.78 18.14
C PHE A 299 -21.48 0.74 19.25
N ILE A 300 -20.43 0.25 19.86
CA ILE A 300 -20.48 -0.74 20.96
C ILE A 300 -21.40 -0.31 22.13
N PRO A 301 -21.39 0.95 22.62
CA PRO A 301 -22.34 1.39 23.64
C PRO A 301 -23.80 1.29 23.18
N THR A 302 -24.07 1.60 21.92
CA THR A 302 -25.42 1.50 21.34
C THR A 302 -25.89 0.05 21.25
N LEU A 303 -25.02 -0.88 20.89
CA LEU A 303 -25.28 -2.32 20.90
C LEU A 303 -25.64 -2.79 22.32
N LYS A 304 -24.85 -2.36 23.31
CA LYS A 304 -25.10 -2.73 24.70
C LYS A 304 -26.45 -2.21 25.21
N ALA A 305 -26.79 -0.98 24.87
CA ALA A 305 -28.10 -0.37 25.20
C ALA A 305 -29.27 -1.08 24.49
N ALA A 306 -29.04 -1.67 23.31
CA ALA A 306 -30.02 -2.47 22.58
C ALA A 306 -30.22 -3.89 23.18
N GLY A 307 -29.41 -4.26 24.17
CA GLY A 307 -29.43 -5.57 24.83
C GLY A 307 -28.51 -6.61 24.19
N ALA A 308 -27.53 -6.18 23.38
CA ALA A 308 -26.52 -7.07 22.86
C ALA A 308 -25.60 -7.61 23.96
N GLU A 309 -25.19 -8.87 23.82
CA GLU A 309 -24.28 -9.56 24.74
C GLU A 309 -23.14 -10.24 23.98
N GLY A 310 -22.06 -10.56 24.69
CA GLY A 310 -20.90 -11.23 24.09
C GLY A 310 -20.30 -10.43 22.94
N ILE A 311 -20.24 -9.11 23.08
CA ILE A 311 -19.68 -8.22 22.04
C ILE A 311 -18.17 -8.43 22.00
N VAL A 312 -17.66 -8.85 20.85
CA VAL A 312 -16.23 -9.12 20.60
C VAL A 312 -15.78 -8.30 19.41
N GLU A 313 -14.74 -7.51 19.61
CA GLU A 313 -13.99 -6.85 18.55
C GLU A 313 -12.68 -7.62 18.32
N TYR A 314 -12.33 -7.86 17.05
CA TYR A 314 -11.08 -8.54 16.70
C TYR A 314 -10.43 -7.92 15.46
N PRO A 315 -9.08 -7.90 15.42
CA PRO A 315 -8.36 -7.33 14.28
C PRO A 315 -8.51 -8.17 13.02
N ILE A 316 -8.52 -7.50 11.86
CA ILE A 316 -8.55 -8.14 10.53
C ILE A 316 -7.20 -7.92 9.87
N ASN A 317 -6.58 -8.99 9.38
CA ASN A 317 -5.32 -8.89 8.66
C ASN A 317 -5.50 -8.46 7.21
N LYS A 318 -6.54 -8.98 6.56
CA LYS A 318 -6.83 -8.75 5.14
C LYS A 318 -8.34 -8.70 4.90
N LEU A 319 -8.74 -7.83 4.00
CA LEU A 319 -10.10 -7.72 3.50
C LEU A 319 -10.05 -7.68 1.97
N VAL A 320 -10.57 -8.71 1.33
CA VAL A 320 -10.63 -8.83 -0.13
C VAL A 320 -12.09 -8.70 -0.54
N TYR A 321 -12.37 -7.73 -1.40
CA TYR A 321 -13.72 -7.45 -1.90
C TYR A 321 -14.08 -8.29 -3.12
#